data_2fea2f5580d1bbf05d520d8f128f3cc5
#
_entry.id   2fea2f5580d1bbf05d520d8f128f3cc5
#
_cell.length_a   1.000
_cell.length_b   1.000
_cell.length_c   1.000
_cell.angle_alpha   90.00
_cell.angle_beta   90.00
_cell.angle_gamma   90.00
#
_symmetry.space_group_name_H-M   'P 1'
#
loop_
_entity.id
_entity.type
_entity.pdbx_description
1 polymer ?
#
loop_
_entity_poly.entity_id
_entity_poly.type
_entity_poly.pdbx_seq_one_letter_code
_entity_poly.pdbx_strand_id
1 'polypeptide(L)'
;RMPMVFAAAGCGLTLLGACTSPLLLGLGNALFHVGGGVDVIRDGGKCEKLGIFVAPGAMGLFLGGLLAGRELPLLPVLSLMAALLLPLRGTDASVPAPTEKAPVPLILGCFAVVVLRSFVGFQVVFPWKTGALAFAAVAAVVLGKMAGGVLAARFGARRVTVCSLTLAAVCYAL
;
A
#
# COMPACT_ATOMS: atom_id res chain seq x y z
N ARG A 1 -6.39 -9.33 17.99
CA ARG A 1 -5.46 -8.37 18.66
C ARG A 1 -4.07 -8.36 18.04
N MET A 2 -3.53 -9.50 17.59
CA MET A 2 -2.19 -9.59 16.98
C MET A 2 -1.96 -8.65 15.78
N PRO A 3 -2.83 -8.56 14.76
CA PRO A 3 -2.58 -7.69 13.61
C PRO A 3 -2.39 -6.22 14.00
N MET A 4 -3.17 -5.73 14.95
CA MET A 4 -3.06 -4.36 15.44
C MET A 4 -1.75 -4.09 16.17
N VAL A 5 -1.21 -5.08 16.90
CA VAL A 5 0.11 -4.99 17.52
C VAL A 5 1.19 -4.86 16.45
N PHE A 6 1.09 -5.64 15.35
CA PHE A 6 2.02 -5.51 14.21
C PHE A 6 1.92 -4.15 13.54
N ALA A 7 0.72 -3.61 13.35
CA ALA A 7 0.54 -2.28 12.77
C ALA A 7 1.14 -1.18 13.68
N ALA A 8 0.90 -1.26 14.98
CA ALA A 8 1.45 -0.31 15.95
C ALA A 8 2.99 -0.41 16.06
N ALA A 9 3.52 -1.64 16.11
CA ALA A 9 4.97 -1.88 16.09
C ALA A 9 5.58 -1.36 14.77
N GLY A 10 4.88 -1.54 13.66
CA GLY A 10 5.27 -1.03 12.35
C GLY A 10 5.41 0.50 12.36
N CYS A 11 4.46 1.21 12.94
CA CYS A 11 4.54 2.67 13.08
C CYS A 11 5.74 3.08 13.96
N GLY A 12 5.95 2.42 15.09
CA GLY A 12 7.08 2.69 15.98
C GLY A 12 8.44 2.45 15.30
N LEU A 13 8.58 1.34 14.56
CA LEU A 13 9.79 1.03 13.80
C LEU A 13 10.01 1.98 12.60
N THR A 14 8.93 2.41 11.93
CA THR A 14 9.01 3.43 10.87
C THR A 14 9.56 4.73 11.44
N LEU A 15 9.10 5.13 12.61
CA LEU A 15 9.57 6.29 13.35
C LEU A 15 11.05 6.18 13.66
N LEU A 16 11.44 5.08 14.32
CA LEU A 16 12.83 4.84 14.71
C LEU A 16 13.73 4.77 13.45
N GLY A 17 13.26 4.10 12.40
CA GLY A 17 13.98 3.94 11.16
C GLY A 17 14.20 5.25 10.40
N ALA A 18 13.25 6.17 10.45
CA ALA A 18 13.38 7.49 9.85
C ALA A 18 14.55 8.30 10.43
N CYS A 19 14.90 8.05 11.71
CA CYS A 19 16.00 8.73 12.40
C CYS A 19 17.31 7.93 12.42
N THR A 20 17.28 6.63 12.08
CA THR A 20 18.44 5.76 12.32
C THR A 20 18.86 4.93 11.12
N SER A 21 17.94 4.23 10.44
CA SER A 21 18.30 3.25 9.43
C SER A 21 17.17 2.99 8.40
N PRO A 22 17.52 3.00 7.09
CA PRO A 22 16.56 2.62 6.03
C PRO A 22 16.00 1.20 6.19
N LEU A 23 16.77 0.28 6.78
CA LEU A 23 16.32 -1.10 7.02
C LEU A 23 15.21 -1.14 8.06
N LEU A 24 15.35 -0.40 9.16
CA LEU A 24 14.30 -0.30 10.17
C LEU A 24 13.06 0.41 9.63
N LEU A 25 13.25 1.44 8.79
CA LEU A 25 12.16 2.13 8.10
C LEU A 25 11.37 1.13 7.23
N GLY A 26 12.06 0.34 6.41
CA GLY A 26 11.45 -0.66 5.54
C GLY A 26 10.73 -1.76 6.32
N LEU A 27 11.33 -2.26 7.39
CA LEU A 27 10.72 -3.26 8.27
C LEU A 27 9.47 -2.71 8.94
N GLY A 28 9.52 -1.47 9.43
CA GLY A 28 8.37 -0.78 10.03
C GLY A 28 7.21 -0.66 9.03
N ASN A 29 7.50 -0.21 7.81
CA ASN A 29 6.51 -0.12 6.74
C ASN A 29 5.91 -1.50 6.40
N ALA A 30 6.73 -2.55 6.31
CA ALA A 30 6.25 -3.91 6.05
C ALA A 30 5.31 -4.41 7.17
N LEU A 31 5.68 -4.24 8.43
CA LEU A 31 4.86 -4.63 9.57
C LEU A 31 3.52 -3.87 9.61
N PHE A 32 3.53 -2.57 9.31
CA PHE A 32 2.31 -1.78 9.21
C PHE A 32 1.37 -2.32 8.12
N HIS A 33 1.89 -2.60 6.93
CA HIS A 33 1.10 -3.14 5.83
C HIS A 33 0.57 -4.55 6.12
N VAL A 34 1.37 -5.42 6.73
CA VAL A 34 0.93 -6.77 7.12
C VAL A 34 -0.14 -6.68 8.21
N GLY A 35 0.09 -5.89 9.25
CA GLY A 35 -0.86 -5.74 10.35
C GLY A 35 -2.20 -5.17 9.90
N GLY A 36 -2.19 -4.01 9.25
CA GLY A 36 -3.40 -3.37 8.75
C GLY A 36 -4.08 -4.16 7.63
N GLY A 37 -3.29 -4.74 6.70
CA GLY A 37 -3.81 -5.52 5.59
C GLY A 37 -4.52 -6.80 6.03
N VAL A 38 -3.99 -7.50 7.03
CA VAL A 38 -4.61 -8.72 7.57
C VAL A 38 -5.98 -8.41 8.20
N ASP A 39 -6.11 -7.31 8.93
CA ASP A 39 -7.40 -6.91 9.51
C ASP A 39 -8.42 -6.54 8.43
N VAL A 40 -7.99 -5.81 7.38
CA VAL A 40 -8.85 -5.48 6.25
C VAL A 40 -9.34 -6.72 5.50
N ILE A 41 -8.46 -7.73 5.32
CA ILE A 41 -8.83 -8.98 4.66
C ILE A 41 -9.79 -9.79 5.55
N ARG A 42 -9.55 -9.84 6.85
CA ARG A 42 -10.39 -10.57 7.81
C ARG A 42 -11.79 -10.00 7.95
N ASP A 43 -11.96 -8.70 7.77
CA ASP A 43 -13.27 -8.03 7.86
C ASP A 43 -14.15 -8.27 6.60
N GLY A 44 -14.12 -9.48 6.07
CA GLY A 44 -14.99 -9.94 4.99
C GLY A 44 -14.36 -9.99 3.61
N GLY A 45 -13.03 -9.86 3.49
CA GLY A 45 -12.24 -10.28 2.31
C GLY A 45 -12.55 -9.60 0.97
N LYS A 46 -13.28 -8.49 0.95
CA LYS A 46 -13.63 -7.82 -0.30
C LYS A 46 -12.47 -7.00 -0.82
N CYS A 47 -12.13 -7.18 -2.09
CA CYS A 47 -11.07 -6.43 -2.80
C CYS A 47 -11.23 -4.91 -2.68
N GLU A 48 -12.46 -4.41 -2.54
CA GLU A 48 -12.75 -2.98 -2.37
C GLU A 48 -12.09 -2.39 -1.12
N LYS A 49 -12.18 -3.09 0.03
CA LYS A 49 -11.59 -2.64 1.29
C LYS A 49 -10.06 -2.59 1.20
N LEU A 50 -9.47 -3.58 0.55
CA LEU A 50 -8.03 -3.61 0.33
C LEU A 50 -7.57 -2.48 -0.60
N GLY A 51 -8.32 -2.19 -1.66
CA GLY A 51 -8.07 -1.06 -2.56
C GLY A 51 -8.10 0.28 -1.83
N ILE A 52 -9.08 0.48 -0.97
CA ILE A 52 -9.19 1.70 -0.14
C ILE A 52 -8.03 1.78 0.87
N PHE A 53 -7.66 0.66 1.50
CA PHE A 53 -6.56 0.62 2.47
C PHE A 53 -5.21 1.02 1.87
N VAL A 54 -4.89 0.56 0.65
CA VAL A 54 -3.59 0.83 0.01
C VAL A 54 -3.53 2.14 -0.78
N ALA A 55 -4.67 2.75 -1.07
CA ALA A 55 -4.75 3.95 -1.90
C ALA A 55 -4.05 5.18 -1.28
N PRO A 56 -4.24 5.52 0.02
CA PRO A 56 -3.63 6.69 0.64
C PRO A 56 -2.11 6.67 0.65
N GLY A 57 -1.47 5.48 0.57
CA GLY A 57 -0.02 5.36 0.54
C GLY A 57 0.63 6.11 -0.64
N ALA A 58 -0.03 6.17 -1.80
CA ALA A 58 0.49 6.93 -2.94
C ALA A 58 0.45 8.45 -2.68
N MET A 59 -0.58 8.94 -1.99
CA MET A 59 -0.65 10.35 -1.57
C MET A 59 0.42 10.67 -0.54
N GLY A 60 0.63 9.77 0.43
CA GLY A 60 1.68 9.92 1.45
C GLY A 60 3.07 10.03 0.84
N LEU A 61 3.40 9.18 -0.14
CA LEU A 61 4.67 9.24 -0.86
C LEU A 61 4.86 10.56 -1.62
N PHE A 62 3.80 11.05 -2.27
CA PHE A 62 3.84 12.32 -3.01
C PHE A 62 4.05 13.51 -2.06
N LEU A 63 3.25 13.58 -0.99
CA LEU A 63 3.37 14.65 0.02
C LEU A 63 4.73 14.60 0.71
N GLY A 64 5.21 13.41 1.06
CA GLY A 64 6.56 13.22 1.62
C GLY A 64 7.65 13.72 0.67
N GLY A 65 7.51 13.46 -0.64
CA GLY A 65 8.43 13.98 -1.66
C GLY A 65 8.40 15.50 -1.79
N LEU A 66 7.22 16.12 -1.72
CA LEU A 66 7.09 17.58 -1.75
C LEU A 66 7.69 18.27 -0.52
N LEU A 67 7.65 17.58 0.61
CA LEU A 67 8.14 18.07 1.89
C LEU A 67 9.58 17.64 2.18
N ALA A 68 10.16 16.81 1.31
CA ALA A 68 11.54 16.38 1.40
C ALA A 68 12.48 17.59 1.37
N GLY A 69 13.42 17.63 2.32
CA GLY A 69 14.33 18.74 2.50
C GLY A 69 13.80 19.92 3.33
N ARG A 70 12.54 19.85 3.78
CA ARG A 70 12.02 20.77 4.80
C ARG A 70 12.18 20.14 6.18
N GLU A 71 12.62 20.94 7.15
CA GLU A 71 12.64 20.51 8.56
C GLU A 71 11.22 20.37 9.11
N LEU A 72 10.58 19.27 8.76
CA LEU A 72 9.29 18.95 9.36
C LEU A 72 9.51 18.39 10.76
N PRO A 73 8.75 18.88 11.74
CA PRO A 73 8.77 18.29 13.07
C PRO A 73 8.20 16.86 12.99
N LEU A 74 9.11 15.89 12.99
CA LEU A 74 8.76 14.47 12.82
C LEU A 74 7.87 13.98 13.97
N LEU A 75 8.13 14.44 15.18
CA LEU A 75 7.40 14.07 16.40
C LEU A 75 5.89 14.33 16.31
N PRO A 76 5.37 15.52 15.92
CA PRO A 76 3.94 15.72 15.77
C PRO A 76 3.28 14.84 14.71
N VAL A 77 3.95 14.61 13.58
CA VAL A 77 3.41 13.74 12.52
C VAL A 77 3.24 12.31 13.03
N LEU A 78 4.20 11.82 13.78
CA LEU A 78 4.22 10.46 14.31
C LEU A 78 3.33 10.30 15.53
N SER A 79 3.22 11.34 16.35
CA SER A 79 2.23 11.39 17.43
C SER A 79 0.80 11.35 16.87
N LEU A 80 0.55 12.06 15.75
CA LEU A 80 -0.73 12.00 15.05
C LEU A 80 -0.98 10.60 14.47
N MET A 81 0.00 9.97 13.85
CA MET A 81 -0.11 8.58 13.36
C MET A 81 -0.45 7.61 14.51
N ALA A 82 0.28 7.71 15.61
CA ALA A 82 0.01 6.89 16.80
C ALA A 82 -1.39 7.15 17.37
N ALA A 83 -1.81 8.42 17.48
CA ALA A 83 -3.12 8.80 17.97
C ALA A 83 -4.26 8.28 17.08
N LEU A 84 -4.07 8.27 15.76
CA LEU A 84 -5.05 7.73 14.81
C LEU A 84 -5.19 6.20 14.90
N LEU A 85 -4.18 5.49 15.43
CA LEU A 85 -4.24 4.04 15.65
C LEU A 85 -4.95 3.66 16.96
N LEU A 86 -4.95 4.54 17.96
CA LEU A 86 -5.53 4.26 19.28
C LEU A 86 -7.04 3.91 19.26
N PRO A 87 -7.91 4.60 18.48
CA PRO A 87 -9.33 4.26 18.41
C PRO A 87 -9.64 3.04 17.54
N LEU A 88 -8.66 2.52 16.78
CA LEU A 88 -8.87 1.37 15.92
C LEU A 88 -8.95 0.11 16.78
N ARG A 89 -10.15 -0.40 16.95
CA ARG A 89 -10.36 -1.72 17.55
C ARG A 89 -10.15 -2.77 16.46
N GLY A 90 -9.20 -3.67 16.67
CA GLY A 90 -9.03 -4.84 15.79
C GLY A 90 -10.34 -5.63 15.73
N THR A 91 -10.70 -6.09 14.55
CA THR A 91 -11.86 -6.97 14.38
C THR A 91 -11.54 -8.34 14.99
N ASP A 92 -12.33 -8.78 15.93
CA ASP A 92 -12.25 -10.15 16.48
C ASP A 92 -12.90 -11.19 15.52
N ALA A 93 -13.08 -10.81 14.25
CA ALA A 93 -13.64 -11.69 13.25
C ALA A 93 -12.71 -12.89 13.07
N SER A 94 -13.13 -14.03 13.59
CA SER A 94 -12.50 -15.33 13.34
C SER A 94 -12.82 -15.78 11.91
N VAL A 95 -12.09 -15.22 10.95
CA VAL A 95 -12.12 -15.83 9.61
C VAL A 95 -11.34 -17.13 9.74
N PRO A 96 -11.95 -18.28 9.40
CA PRO A 96 -11.22 -19.55 9.38
C PRO A 96 -9.96 -19.41 8.54
N ALA A 97 -8.85 -19.91 9.05
CA ALA A 97 -7.62 -19.95 8.27
C ALA A 97 -7.91 -20.71 6.95
N PRO A 98 -7.41 -20.21 5.80
CA PRO A 98 -7.60 -20.91 4.55
C PRO A 98 -7.08 -22.34 4.71
N THR A 99 -7.93 -23.31 4.38
CA THR A 99 -7.62 -24.74 4.47
C THR A 99 -6.55 -25.16 3.47
N GLU A 100 -6.40 -24.42 2.39
CA GLU A 100 -5.38 -24.66 1.37
C GLU A 100 -4.25 -23.64 1.47
N LYS A 101 -3.02 -24.13 1.57
CA LYS A 101 -1.83 -23.30 1.48
C LYS A 101 -1.58 -22.94 0.02
N ALA A 102 -1.37 -21.65 -0.26
CA ALA A 102 -0.99 -21.22 -1.60
C ALA A 102 0.30 -21.95 -2.04
N PRO A 103 0.35 -22.49 -3.26
CA PRO A 103 1.55 -23.18 -3.75
C PRO A 103 2.74 -22.22 -3.82
N VAL A 104 3.91 -22.67 -3.40
CA VAL A 104 5.15 -21.86 -3.35
C VAL A 104 5.45 -21.15 -4.67
N PRO A 105 5.31 -21.79 -5.86
CA PRO A 105 5.52 -21.10 -7.14
C PRO A 105 4.61 -19.88 -7.35
N LEU A 106 3.37 -19.93 -6.87
CA LEU A 106 2.46 -18.79 -6.96
C LEU A 106 2.94 -17.63 -6.09
N ILE A 107 3.40 -17.92 -4.87
CA ILE A 107 3.93 -16.91 -3.95
C ILE A 107 5.17 -16.25 -4.55
N LEU A 108 6.10 -17.05 -5.08
CA LEU A 108 7.32 -16.57 -5.73
C LEU A 108 6.99 -15.74 -6.99
N GLY A 109 6.01 -16.17 -7.79
CA GLY A 109 5.55 -15.42 -8.94
C GLY A 109 4.97 -14.06 -8.56
N CYS A 110 4.11 -14.00 -7.53
CA CYS A 110 3.57 -12.74 -7.02
C CYS A 110 4.69 -11.83 -6.49
N PHE A 111 5.66 -12.39 -5.77
CA PHE A 111 6.82 -11.64 -5.28
C PHE A 111 7.62 -11.05 -6.43
N ALA A 112 7.95 -11.84 -7.46
CA ALA A 112 8.68 -11.38 -8.64
C ALA A 112 7.93 -10.23 -9.35
N VAL A 113 6.61 -10.35 -9.53
CA VAL A 113 5.80 -9.29 -10.13
C VAL A 113 5.85 -8.00 -9.32
N VAL A 114 5.76 -8.08 -7.99
CA VAL A 114 5.85 -6.91 -7.11
C VAL A 114 7.22 -6.25 -7.21
N VAL A 115 8.30 -7.03 -7.23
CA VAL A 115 9.66 -6.51 -7.37
C VAL A 115 9.85 -5.82 -8.72
N LEU A 116 9.46 -6.47 -9.83
CA LEU A 116 9.56 -5.89 -11.18
C LEU A 116 8.73 -4.63 -11.32
N ARG A 117 7.50 -4.63 -10.82
CA ARG A 117 6.64 -3.45 -10.84
C ARG A 117 7.26 -2.28 -10.07
N SER A 118 7.81 -2.55 -8.90
CA SER A 118 8.47 -1.52 -8.09
C SER A 118 9.70 -0.99 -8.79
N PHE A 119 10.52 -1.86 -9.37
CA PHE A 119 11.69 -1.48 -10.16
C PHE A 119 11.31 -0.55 -11.32
N VAL A 120 10.34 -0.93 -12.15
CA VAL A 120 9.85 -0.08 -13.24
C VAL A 120 9.32 1.25 -12.72
N GLY A 121 8.53 1.24 -11.65
CA GLY A 121 7.96 2.45 -11.06
C GLY A 121 8.99 3.46 -10.54
N PHE A 122 10.19 2.99 -10.16
CA PHE A 122 11.28 3.88 -9.73
C PHE A 122 12.22 4.28 -10.87
N GLN A 123 12.40 3.43 -11.87
CA GLN A 123 13.34 3.69 -12.97
C GLN A 123 12.71 4.51 -14.10
N VAL A 124 11.42 4.36 -14.36
CA VAL A 124 10.77 5.12 -15.42
C VAL A 124 10.46 6.53 -14.93
N VAL A 125 11.28 7.48 -15.37
CA VAL A 125 11.07 8.90 -15.13
C VAL A 125 10.33 9.49 -16.33
N PHE A 126 9.13 9.99 -16.09
CA PHE A 126 8.34 10.67 -17.11
C PHE A 126 8.64 12.18 -17.08
N PRO A 127 9.18 12.77 -18.16
CA PRO A 127 9.52 14.20 -18.20
C PRO A 127 8.31 15.12 -17.96
N TRP A 128 7.12 14.67 -18.35
CA TRP A 128 5.87 15.39 -18.16
C TRP A 128 5.32 15.37 -16.72
N LYS A 129 5.86 14.53 -15.86
CA LYS A 129 5.37 14.33 -14.49
C LYS A 129 5.89 15.41 -13.53
N THR A 130 5.58 16.66 -13.83
CA THR A 130 6.00 17.83 -13.04
C THR A 130 4.79 18.69 -12.67
N GLY A 131 4.90 19.47 -11.62
CA GLY A 131 3.87 20.43 -11.18
C GLY A 131 2.47 19.80 -11.04
N ALA A 132 1.48 20.41 -11.69
CA ALA A 132 0.08 19.95 -11.64
C ALA A 132 -0.11 18.53 -12.21
N LEU A 133 0.67 18.14 -13.22
CA LEU A 133 0.59 16.80 -13.80
C LEU A 133 1.12 15.74 -12.84
N ALA A 134 2.09 16.05 -11.99
CA ALA A 134 2.53 15.14 -10.94
C ALA A 134 1.41 14.87 -9.93
N PHE A 135 0.67 15.91 -9.53
CA PHE A 135 -0.49 15.75 -8.66
C PHE A 135 -1.60 14.93 -9.34
N ALA A 136 -1.92 15.24 -10.59
CA ALA A 136 -2.92 14.49 -11.36
C ALA A 136 -2.54 13.01 -11.50
N ALA A 137 -1.27 12.70 -11.74
CA ALA A 137 -0.77 11.32 -11.80
C ALA A 137 -0.96 10.59 -10.46
N VAL A 138 -0.66 11.24 -9.34
CA VAL A 138 -0.87 10.65 -8.01
C VAL A 138 -2.36 10.44 -7.72
N ALA A 139 -3.20 11.43 -8.04
CA ALA A 139 -4.65 11.31 -7.90
C ALA A 139 -5.17 10.12 -8.73
N ALA A 140 -4.70 9.96 -9.97
CA ALA A 140 -5.06 8.82 -10.82
C ALA A 140 -4.63 7.48 -10.20
N VAL A 141 -3.45 7.40 -9.56
CA VAL A 141 -3.00 6.19 -8.84
C VAL A 141 -3.90 5.88 -7.64
N VAL A 142 -4.25 6.89 -6.84
CA VAL A 142 -5.14 6.73 -5.68
C VAL A 142 -6.52 6.25 -6.12
N LEU A 143 -7.13 6.96 -7.07
CA LEU A 143 -8.44 6.62 -7.61
C LEU A 143 -8.44 5.26 -8.32
N GLY A 144 -7.38 4.96 -9.06
CA GLY A 144 -7.21 3.66 -9.75
C GLY A 144 -7.13 2.50 -8.76
N LYS A 145 -6.44 2.65 -7.63
CA LYS A 145 -6.42 1.62 -6.58
C LYS A 145 -7.79 1.40 -5.95
N MET A 146 -8.50 2.48 -5.64
CA MET A 146 -9.86 2.40 -5.09
C MET A 146 -10.83 1.78 -6.09
N ALA A 147 -10.88 2.32 -7.32
CA ALA A 147 -11.75 1.83 -8.39
C ALA A 147 -11.41 0.37 -8.75
N GLY A 148 -10.13 0.03 -8.85
CA GLY A 148 -9.67 -1.34 -9.11
C GLY A 148 -10.16 -2.32 -8.06
N GLY A 149 -10.14 -1.95 -6.79
CA GLY A 149 -10.70 -2.76 -5.69
C GLY A 149 -12.21 -2.98 -5.84
N VAL A 150 -12.97 -1.92 -6.13
CA VAL A 150 -14.43 -1.99 -6.34
C VAL A 150 -14.78 -2.81 -7.59
N LEU A 151 -14.08 -2.57 -8.70
CA LEU A 151 -14.27 -3.33 -9.94
C LEU A 151 -13.93 -4.80 -9.75
N ALA A 152 -12.85 -5.11 -9.03
CA ALA A 152 -12.46 -6.48 -8.72
C ALA A 152 -13.50 -7.20 -7.87
N ALA A 153 -14.15 -6.50 -6.94
CA ALA A 153 -15.24 -7.05 -6.15
C ALA A 153 -16.50 -7.33 -6.99
N ARG A 154 -16.77 -6.52 -8.05
CA ARG A 154 -17.94 -6.67 -8.92
C ARG A 154 -17.73 -7.67 -10.05
N PHE A 155 -16.61 -7.60 -10.75
CA PHE A 155 -16.35 -8.32 -12.00
C PHE A 155 -15.37 -9.47 -11.85
N GLY A 156 -14.82 -9.65 -10.66
CA GLY A 156 -13.81 -10.66 -10.34
C GLY A 156 -12.38 -10.15 -10.57
N ALA A 157 -11.50 -10.45 -9.60
CA ALA A 157 -10.13 -9.95 -9.58
C ALA A 157 -9.34 -10.33 -10.86
N ARG A 158 -9.49 -11.57 -11.35
CA ARG A 158 -8.76 -12.03 -12.55
C ARG A 158 -9.08 -11.19 -13.79
N ARG A 159 -10.37 -10.91 -14.06
CA ARG A 159 -10.79 -10.12 -15.23
C ARG A 159 -10.25 -8.70 -15.15
N VAL A 160 -10.42 -8.05 -13.99
CA VAL A 160 -9.95 -6.68 -13.78
C VAL A 160 -8.43 -6.59 -13.89
N THR A 161 -7.69 -7.55 -13.34
CA THR A 161 -6.23 -7.59 -13.46
C THR A 161 -5.78 -7.72 -14.91
N VAL A 162 -6.34 -8.65 -15.67
CA VAL A 162 -5.98 -8.83 -17.08
C VAL A 162 -6.29 -7.57 -17.90
N CYS A 163 -7.50 -7.01 -17.76
CA CYS A 163 -7.88 -5.79 -18.48
C CYS A 163 -6.98 -4.60 -18.13
N SER A 164 -6.67 -4.40 -16.83
CA SER A 164 -5.84 -3.28 -16.40
C SER A 164 -4.39 -3.43 -16.85
N LEU A 165 -3.83 -4.64 -16.84
CA LEU A 165 -2.48 -4.90 -17.33
C LEU A 165 -2.39 -4.71 -18.85
N THR A 166 -3.38 -5.19 -19.61
CA THR A 166 -3.43 -4.98 -21.07
C THR A 166 -3.52 -3.50 -21.40
N LEU A 167 -4.41 -2.76 -20.72
CA LEU A 167 -4.52 -1.32 -20.90
C LEU A 167 -3.22 -0.60 -20.56
N ALA A 168 -2.58 -0.96 -19.45
CA ALA A 168 -1.30 -0.39 -19.08
C ALA A 168 -0.22 -0.68 -20.12
N ALA A 169 -0.12 -1.91 -20.63
CA ALA A 169 0.84 -2.26 -21.68
C ALA A 169 0.63 -1.43 -22.95
N VAL A 170 -0.61 -1.24 -23.38
CA VAL A 170 -0.93 -0.37 -24.53
C VAL A 170 -0.52 1.07 -24.27
N CYS A 171 -0.85 1.62 -23.08
CA CYS A 171 -0.47 3.00 -22.72
C CYS A 171 1.05 3.22 -22.61
N TYR A 172 1.82 2.16 -22.30
CA TYR A 172 3.28 2.25 -22.29
C TYR A 172 3.91 2.10 -23.67
N ALA A 173 3.20 1.51 -24.62
CA ALA A 173 3.67 1.32 -25.99
C ALA A 173 3.43 2.55 -26.89
N LEU A 174 2.56 3.47 -26.49
CA LEU A 174 2.26 4.75 -27.16
C LEU A 174 3.14 5.87 -26.67
#